data_3d6b193ec8082ad4a0ad321a55ada22e
#
_entry.id   3d6b193ec8082ad4a0ad321a55ada22e
#
_cell.length_a   1.000
_cell.length_b   1.000
_cell.length_c   1.000
_cell.angle_alpha   90.00
_cell.angle_beta   90.00
_cell.angle_gamma   90.00
#
_symmetry.space_group_name_H-M   'P 1'
#
loop_
_entity.id
_entity.type
_entity.pdbx_description
1 polymer ?
#
loop_
_entity_poly.entity_id
_entity_poly.type
_entity_poly.pdbx_seq_one_letter_code
_entity_poly.pdbx_strand_id
1 'polypeptide(L)'
;MLAVLGYVGICTYMWATQRQYIFLPRSKLQTSPERFGMKFEEVHIPSGSGDERGELYAWWIPAERSDAPDVLYLHGNDKNIGHSHDADSVARLHNMGYNLLAIDYRGYGKSTGGEPSETKVYEDAEAAWQYLIKQRGCDPQHSFIYGHSLGGAIAIELASHHPEAAGIITESTFTSMADIGKMQYAYLPVDLLLNQHFDSLDKVGHLKIPLLLIHGTWDKLVPYPMSQQLYDRAAQPKFIKLIEGGEHGNSGLISPVEYRSAISEFIQRYAKDRP
;
A
#
# COMPACT_ATOMS: atom_id res chain seq x y z
N MET A 1 -20.75 -38.08 8.25
CA MET A 1 -20.38 -37.48 9.56
C MET A 1 -18.89 -37.08 9.62
N LEU A 2 -17.93 -37.99 9.41
CA LEU A 2 -16.48 -37.68 9.46
C LEU A 2 -16.05 -36.59 8.43
N ALA A 3 -16.53 -36.63 7.18
CA ALA A 3 -16.20 -35.63 6.18
C ALA A 3 -16.69 -34.21 6.55
N VAL A 4 -17.88 -34.10 7.14
CA VAL A 4 -18.42 -32.83 7.63
C VAL A 4 -17.59 -32.27 8.79
N LEU A 5 -17.22 -33.11 9.73
CA LEU A 5 -16.36 -32.71 10.86
C LEU A 5 -14.97 -32.28 10.39
N GLY A 6 -14.41 -32.97 9.38
CA GLY A 6 -13.14 -32.61 8.76
C GLY A 6 -13.24 -31.23 8.05
N TYR A 7 -14.31 -30.98 7.31
CA TYR A 7 -14.52 -29.69 6.64
C TYR A 7 -14.71 -28.53 7.62
N VAL A 8 -15.50 -28.73 8.68
CA VAL A 8 -15.65 -27.75 9.76
C VAL A 8 -14.30 -27.48 10.43
N GLY A 9 -13.49 -28.52 10.66
CA GLY A 9 -12.13 -28.37 11.19
C GLY A 9 -11.24 -27.51 10.30
N ILE A 10 -11.27 -27.71 8.97
CA ILE A 10 -10.54 -26.87 8.01
C ILE A 10 -11.04 -25.42 8.08
N CYS A 11 -12.35 -25.20 8.05
CA CYS A 11 -12.92 -23.85 8.14
C CYS A 11 -12.50 -23.13 9.44
N THR A 12 -12.55 -23.83 10.57
CA THR A 12 -12.14 -23.28 11.88
C THR A 12 -10.64 -22.94 11.89
N TYR A 13 -9.81 -23.81 11.35
CA TYR A 13 -8.37 -23.58 11.22
C TYR A 13 -8.09 -22.33 10.36
N MET A 14 -8.70 -22.24 9.18
CA MET A 14 -8.53 -21.08 8.28
C MET A 14 -9.01 -19.79 8.92
N TRP A 15 -10.16 -19.82 9.60
CA TRP A 15 -10.67 -18.67 10.36
C TRP A 15 -9.68 -18.20 11.43
N ALA A 16 -9.11 -19.13 12.18
CA ALA A 16 -8.17 -18.81 13.27
C ALA A 16 -6.79 -18.32 12.78
N THR A 17 -6.35 -18.80 11.60
CA THR A 17 -4.97 -18.58 11.12
C THR A 17 -4.90 -17.66 9.90
N GLN A 18 -6.01 -17.09 9.41
CA GLN A 18 -6.06 -16.30 8.16
C GLN A 18 -5.03 -15.16 8.09
N ARG A 19 -4.68 -14.53 9.23
CA ARG A 19 -3.66 -13.49 9.26
C ARG A 19 -2.30 -13.97 8.72
N GLN A 20 -1.94 -15.22 8.98
CA GLN A 20 -0.67 -15.83 8.53
C GLN A 20 -0.64 -16.09 7.03
N TYR A 21 -1.80 -16.10 6.35
CA TYR A 21 -1.91 -16.21 4.90
C TYR A 21 -2.01 -14.85 4.21
N ILE A 22 -2.55 -13.85 4.91
CA ILE A 22 -2.70 -12.50 4.39
C ILE A 22 -1.41 -11.69 4.61
N PHE A 23 -0.82 -11.76 5.80
CA PHE A 23 0.38 -11.02 6.16
C PHE A 23 1.58 -11.96 6.25
N LEU A 24 2.62 -11.65 5.48
CA LEU A 24 3.81 -12.49 5.38
C LEU A 24 5.07 -11.71 5.81
N PRO A 25 5.10 -11.18 7.05
CA PRO A 25 6.17 -10.30 7.50
C PRO A 25 7.51 -11.03 7.58
N ARG A 26 8.59 -10.29 7.31
CA ARG A 26 9.97 -10.69 7.55
C ARG A 26 10.68 -9.61 8.34
N SER A 27 11.42 -9.99 9.37
CA SER A 27 12.16 -9.04 10.21
C SER A 27 13.45 -8.54 9.57
N LYS A 28 14.12 -9.38 8.75
CA LYS A 28 15.42 -9.03 8.16
C LYS A 28 15.23 -8.16 6.91
N LEU A 29 15.77 -6.95 6.93
CA LEU A 29 15.93 -6.11 5.75
C LEU A 29 17.05 -6.69 4.87
N GLN A 30 16.82 -6.76 3.56
CA GLN A 30 17.78 -7.25 2.57
C GLN A 30 18.65 -6.11 2.03
N THR A 31 18.12 -4.90 2.01
CA THR A 31 18.79 -3.71 1.50
C THR A 31 18.31 -2.45 2.24
N SER A 32 18.96 -1.33 1.94
CA SER A 32 18.60 0.01 2.41
C SER A 32 18.71 1.03 1.27
N PRO A 33 18.23 2.26 1.42
CA PRO A 33 18.36 3.32 0.41
C PRO A 33 19.81 3.63 0.02
N GLU A 34 20.77 3.38 0.89
CA GLU A 34 22.22 3.57 0.62
C GLU A 34 22.70 2.76 -0.59
N ARG A 35 22.16 1.55 -0.80
CA ARG A 35 22.49 0.72 -1.97
C ARG A 35 22.22 1.43 -3.29
N PHE A 36 21.28 2.35 -3.30
CA PHE A 36 20.88 3.15 -4.47
C PHE A 36 21.55 4.55 -4.47
N GLY A 37 22.47 4.80 -3.53
CA GLY A 37 23.14 6.10 -3.38
C GLY A 37 22.26 7.20 -2.79
N MET A 38 21.10 6.84 -2.22
CA MET A 38 20.17 7.80 -1.62
C MET A 38 20.57 8.11 -0.18
N LYS A 39 20.52 9.39 0.18
CA LYS A 39 20.56 9.82 1.58
C LYS A 39 19.22 9.57 2.23
N PHE A 40 19.21 9.08 3.46
CA PHE A 40 17.97 8.82 4.19
C PHE A 40 18.18 8.94 5.69
N GLU A 41 17.09 9.07 6.42
CA GLU A 41 17.00 9.00 7.87
C GLU A 41 16.19 7.76 8.26
N GLU A 42 16.70 6.95 9.19
CA GLU A 42 15.87 5.96 9.88
C GLU A 42 14.94 6.70 10.84
N VAL A 43 13.65 6.44 10.73
CA VAL A 43 12.61 7.11 11.51
C VAL A 43 11.83 6.07 12.29
N HIS A 44 11.47 6.43 13.51
CA HIS A 44 10.67 5.61 14.41
C HIS A 44 9.38 6.36 14.77
N ILE A 45 8.23 5.80 14.37
CA ILE A 45 6.93 6.45 14.51
C ILE A 45 6.08 5.66 15.51
N PRO A 46 5.70 6.25 16.66
CA PRO A 46 4.78 5.58 17.59
C PRO A 46 3.44 5.28 16.92
N SER A 47 2.93 4.05 17.08
CA SER A 47 1.64 3.61 16.55
C SER A 47 0.89 2.74 17.55
N GLY A 48 -0.43 2.73 17.46
CA GLY A 48 -1.31 2.00 18.36
C GLY A 48 -1.40 2.58 19.76
N SER A 49 -2.15 1.92 20.63
CA SER A 49 -2.38 2.35 22.02
C SER A 49 -2.44 1.16 22.98
N GLY A 50 -2.26 1.41 24.28
CA GLY A 50 -2.33 0.38 25.32
C GLY A 50 -1.34 -0.77 25.06
N ASP A 51 -1.82 -2.00 25.23
CA ASP A 51 -1.03 -3.23 25.04
C ASP A 51 -0.67 -3.51 23.56
N GLU A 52 -1.32 -2.84 22.61
CA GLU A 52 -1.05 -2.95 21.19
C GLU A 52 -0.13 -1.83 20.66
N ARG A 53 0.44 -1.04 21.56
CA ARG A 53 1.39 0.02 21.22
C ARG A 53 2.66 -0.59 20.61
N GLY A 54 3.11 0.04 19.52
CA GLY A 54 4.34 -0.30 18.83
C GLY A 54 5.02 0.93 18.27
N GLU A 55 6.09 0.67 17.55
CA GLU A 55 6.87 1.68 16.87
C GLU A 55 7.12 1.21 15.44
N LEU A 56 6.75 2.04 14.47
CA LEU A 56 6.99 1.77 13.06
C LEU A 56 8.42 2.17 12.72
N TYR A 57 9.12 1.28 12.05
CA TYR A 57 10.38 1.58 11.39
C TYR A 57 10.07 2.16 10.00
N ALA A 58 10.71 3.26 9.68
CA ALA A 58 10.49 3.96 8.42
C ALA A 58 11.78 4.56 7.86
N TRP A 59 11.78 4.83 6.55
CA TRP A 59 12.79 5.62 5.87
C TRP A 59 12.20 6.95 5.44
N TRP A 60 12.83 8.03 5.89
CA TRP A 60 12.64 9.34 5.29
C TRP A 60 13.76 9.61 4.30
N ILE A 61 13.41 9.79 3.03
CA ILE A 61 14.35 9.96 1.92
C ILE A 61 14.03 11.31 1.26
N PRO A 62 14.77 12.38 1.62
CA PRO A 62 14.53 13.70 1.04
C PRO A 62 15.00 13.75 -0.42
N ALA A 63 14.21 14.40 -1.28
CA ALA A 63 14.63 14.76 -2.63
C ALA A 63 15.70 15.87 -2.59
N GLU A 64 16.38 16.07 -3.72
CA GLU A 64 17.37 17.16 -3.84
C GLU A 64 16.70 18.55 -3.87
N ARG A 65 15.49 18.63 -4.42
CA ARG A 65 14.72 19.87 -4.54
C ARG A 65 13.91 20.13 -3.27
N SER A 66 13.96 21.35 -2.76
CA SER A 66 13.23 21.76 -1.55
C SER A 66 11.70 21.84 -1.76
N ASP A 67 11.25 22.02 -3.01
CA ASP A 67 9.86 22.09 -3.41
C ASP A 67 9.30 20.76 -3.92
N ALA A 68 10.02 19.65 -3.70
CA ALA A 68 9.60 18.33 -4.16
C ALA A 68 8.30 17.88 -3.48
N PRO A 69 7.37 17.26 -4.22
CA PRO A 69 6.20 16.60 -3.63
C PRO A 69 6.59 15.47 -2.68
N ASP A 70 5.77 15.28 -1.66
CA ASP A 70 5.95 14.25 -0.65
C ASP A 70 5.12 13.02 -1.00
N VAL A 71 5.67 11.82 -0.80
CA VAL A 71 4.96 10.55 -1.03
C VAL A 71 5.10 9.64 0.18
N LEU A 72 3.97 9.29 0.79
CA LEU A 72 3.90 8.19 1.75
C LEU A 72 3.80 6.87 0.99
N TYR A 73 4.81 6.01 1.13
CA TYR A 73 4.87 4.70 0.48
C TYR A 73 4.43 3.59 1.42
N LEU A 74 3.40 2.84 1.02
CA LEU A 74 2.78 1.72 1.72
C LEU A 74 3.03 0.43 0.93
N HIS A 75 3.86 -0.48 1.48
CA HIS A 75 4.28 -1.71 0.82
C HIS A 75 3.18 -2.79 0.81
N GLY A 76 3.40 -3.85 0.03
CA GLY A 76 2.51 -5.01 -0.07
C GLY A 76 2.54 -5.92 1.16
N ASN A 77 1.92 -7.10 1.03
CA ASN A 77 1.74 -8.03 2.16
C ASN A 77 2.97 -8.88 2.50
N ASP A 78 3.97 -8.95 1.62
CA ASP A 78 5.14 -9.82 1.79
C ASP A 78 6.37 -9.01 2.22
N LYS A 79 7.14 -9.56 3.17
CA LYS A 79 8.47 -9.11 3.59
C LYS A 79 8.52 -7.77 4.35
N ASN A 80 9.07 -6.69 3.77
CA ASN A 80 9.29 -5.38 4.40
C ASN A 80 9.83 -4.37 3.38
N ILE A 81 9.94 -3.08 3.75
CA ILE A 81 10.46 -2.02 2.87
C ILE A 81 11.90 -2.26 2.36
N GLY A 82 12.71 -3.01 3.10
CA GLY A 82 14.06 -3.40 2.69
C GLY A 82 14.13 -4.63 1.78
N HIS A 83 12.99 -5.18 1.34
CA HIS A 83 12.99 -6.18 0.28
C HIS A 83 13.28 -5.54 -1.08
N SER A 84 13.98 -6.25 -1.96
CA SER A 84 14.45 -5.70 -3.24
C SER A 84 13.36 -5.02 -4.06
N HIS A 85 12.18 -5.63 -4.15
CA HIS A 85 11.06 -5.09 -4.89
C HIS A 85 10.58 -3.72 -4.35
N ASP A 86 10.35 -3.62 -3.03
CA ASP A 86 9.86 -2.39 -2.41
C ASP A 86 10.95 -1.31 -2.40
N ALA A 87 12.19 -1.69 -2.08
CA ALA A 87 13.33 -0.78 -2.14
C ALA A 87 13.60 -0.25 -3.56
N ASP A 88 13.45 -1.09 -4.60
CA ASP A 88 13.53 -0.66 -6.00
C ASP A 88 12.37 0.29 -6.38
N SER A 89 11.16 0.08 -5.85
CA SER A 89 10.01 0.96 -6.08
C SER A 89 10.21 2.31 -5.40
N VAL A 90 10.67 2.31 -4.15
CA VAL A 90 11.06 3.52 -3.42
C VAL A 90 12.15 4.28 -4.17
N ALA A 91 13.20 3.60 -4.65
CA ALA A 91 14.28 4.22 -5.41
C ALA A 91 13.78 4.80 -6.75
N ARG A 92 12.86 4.12 -7.45
CA ARG A 92 12.25 4.67 -8.68
C ARG A 92 11.49 5.96 -8.42
N LEU A 93 10.66 6.01 -7.38
CA LEU A 93 9.90 7.20 -7.00
C LEU A 93 10.84 8.35 -6.59
N HIS A 94 11.87 8.06 -5.78
CA HIS A 94 12.87 9.06 -5.40
C HIS A 94 13.61 9.63 -6.62
N ASN A 95 14.02 8.78 -7.57
CA ASN A 95 14.67 9.19 -8.82
C ASN A 95 13.75 10.00 -9.75
N MET A 96 12.45 10.04 -9.49
CA MET A 96 11.51 10.97 -10.15
C MET A 96 11.47 12.33 -9.46
N GLY A 97 12.19 12.51 -8.36
CA GLY A 97 12.37 13.78 -7.65
C GLY A 97 11.37 14.00 -6.52
N TYR A 98 10.85 12.94 -5.89
CA TYR A 98 9.92 13.04 -4.76
C TYR A 98 10.62 12.77 -3.41
N ASN A 99 10.17 13.46 -2.36
CA ASN A 99 10.45 13.06 -0.99
C ASN A 99 9.68 11.78 -0.66
N LEU A 100 10.27 10.82 0.03
CA LEU A 100 9.63 9.56 0.38
C LEU A 100 9.60 9.34 1.90
N LEU A 101 8.42 8.99 2.43
CA LEU A 101 8.30 8.32 3.71
C LEU A 101 7.84 6.89 3.45
N ALA A 102 8.75 5.91 3.56
CA ALA A 102 8.43 4.49 3.39
C ALA A 102 8.41 3.83 4.76
N ILE A 103 7.33 3.14 5.11
CA ILE A 103 7.12 2.53 6.42
C ILE A 103 7.02 1.02 6.37
N ASP A 104 7.50 0.35 7.41
CA ASP A 104 7.12 -1.01 7.77
C ASP A 104 5.95 -0.97 8.77
N TYR A 105 4.89 -1.74 8.52
CA TYR A 105 3.78 -1.87 9.48
C TYR A 105 4.23 -2.63 10.72
N ARG A 106 3.48 -2.53 11.83
CA ARG A 106 3.71 -3.37 13.03
C ARG A 106 3.86 -4.83 12.66
N GLY A 107 4.89 -5.49 13.17
CA GLY A 107 5.25 -6.89 12.87
C GLY A 107 6.11 -7.08 11.61
N TYR A 108 6.28 -6.07 10.76
CA TYR A 108 7.16 -6.10 9.60
C TYR A 108 8.52 -5.46 9.89
N GLY A 109 9.56 -5.94 9.21
CA GLY A 109 10.91 -5.36 9.26
C GLY A 109 11.44 -5.20 10.68
N LYS A 110 11.77 -3.97 11.02
CA LYS A 110 12.21 -3.57 12.37
C LYS A 110 11.08 -2.98 13.23
N SER A 111 9.85 -2.90 12.71
CA SER A 111 8.68 -2.39 13.45
C SER A 111 8.27 -3.33 14.57
N THR A 112 7.85 -2.78 15.70
CA THR A 112 7.37 -3.50 16.89
C THR A 112 5.84 -3.41 17.02
N GLY A 113 5.23 -4.04 18.02
CA GLY A 113 3.78 -3.96 18.29
C GLY A 113 2.97 -5.20 17.88
N GLY A 114 3.66 -6.34 17.73
CA GLY A 114 3.05 -7.65 17.55
C GLY A 114 2.58 -7.95 16.13
N GLU A 115 1.77 -8.98 15.96
CA GLU A 115 1.31 -9.44 14.65
C GLU A 115 0.39 -8.40 13.96
N PRO A 116 0.51 -8.24 12.63
CA PRO A 116 -0.33 -7.34 11.86
C PRO A 116 -1.80 -7.83 11.79
N SER A 117 -2.69 -6.88 11.60
CA SER A 117 -4.10 -7.10 11.25
C SER A 117 -4.59 -5.93 10.42
N GLU A 118 -5.77 -6.06 9.78
CA GLU A 118 -6.37 -4.97 9.00
C GLU A 118 -6.45 -3.67 9.81
N THR A 119 -7.01 -3.72 11.03
CA THR A 119 -7.10 -2.55 11.90
C THR A 119 -5.72 -1.95 12.20
N LYS A 120 -4.73 -2.81 12.54
CA LYS A 120 -3.40 -2.33 12.88
C LYS A 120 -2.68 -1.64 11.72
N VAL A 121 -2.76 -2.20 10.51
CA VAL A 121 -2.10 -1.58 9.35
C VAL A 121 -2.78 -0.28 8.92
N TYR A 122 -4.07 -0.12 9.20
CA TYR A 122 -4.77 1.16 9.02
C TYR A 122 -4.31 2.20 10.03
N GLU A 123 -4.22 1.84 11.32
CA GLU A 123 -3.65 2.70 12.36
C GLU A 123 -2.20 3.10 12.07
N ASP A 124 -1.42 2.17 11.52
CA ASP A 124 -0.01 2.39 11.17
C ASP A 124 0.11 3.40 10.02
N ALA A 125 -0.73 3.27 8.99
CA ALA A 125 -0.77 4.22 7.88
C ALA A 125 -1.21 5.61 8.35
N GLU A 126 -2.20 5.69 9.25
CA GLU A 126 -2.64 6.94 9.90
C GLU A 126 -1.50 7.58 10.70
N ALA A 127 -0.79 6.81 11.53
CA ALA A 127 0.33 7.30 12.30
C ALA A 127 1.45 7.86 11.40
N ALA A 128 1.74 7.17 10.28
CA ALA A 128 2.71 7.62 9.30
C ALA A 128 2.28 8.90 8.58
N TRP A 129 1.02 9.02 8.21
CA TRP A 129 0.46 10.25 7.63
C TRP A 129 0.56 11.42 8.60
N GLN A 130 0.15 11.22 9.85
CA GLN A 130 0.27 12.26 10.88
C GLN A 130 1.72 12.68 11.13
N TYR A 131 2.65 11.72 11.10
CA TYR A 131 4.08 12.02 11.20
C TYR A 131 4.54 12.90 10.02
N LEU A 132 4.18 12.53 8.79
CA LEU A 132 4.53 13.27 7.58
C LEU A 132 4.04 14.72 7.65
N ILE A 133 2.77 14.91 8.01
CA ILE A 133 2.16 16.24 8.02
C ILE A 133 2.56 17.08 9.24
N LYS A 134 2.47 16.50 10.45
CA LYS A 134 2.65 17.29 11.68
C LYS A 134 4.09 17.38 12.15
N GLN A 135 4.89 16.32 11.98
CA GLN A 135 6.27 16.31 12.49
C GLN A 135 7.28 16.70 11.43
N ARG A 136 7.10 16.26 10.18
CA ARG A 136 7.94 16.70 9.05
C ARG A 136 7.52 18.07 8.51
N GLY A 137 6.29 18.52 8.81
CA GLY A 137 5.76 19.80 8.34
C GLY A 137 5.43 19.82 6.85
N CYS A 138 5.16 18.63 6.27
CA CYS A 138 4.76 18.52 4.87
C CYS A 138 3.34 19.07 4.66
N ASP A 139 3.10 19.74 3.54
CA ASP A 139 1.77 20.21 3.16
C ASP A 139 0.92 19.05 2.65
N PRO A 140 -0.24 18.73 3.25
CA PRO A 140 -1.11 17.67 2.75
C PRO A 140 -1.54 17.88 1.29
N GLN A 141 -1.68 19.14 0.84
CA GLN A 141 -2.03 19.48 -0.55
C GLN A 141 -0.85 19.31 -1.53
N HIS A 142 0.32 18.95 -1.01
CA HIS A 142 1.52 18.63 -1.78
C HIS A 142 2.03 17.21 -1.49
N SER A 143 1.25 16.44 -0.70
CA SER A 143 1.58 15.11 -0.24
C SER A 143 0.64 14.06 -0.86
N PHE A 144 1.20 12.99 -1.39
CA PHE A 144 0.51 11.89 -2.05
C PHE A 144 0.63 10.60 -1.23
N ILE A 145 -0.40 9.74 -1.35
CA ILE A 145 -0.40 8.42 -0.74
C ILE A 145 -0.16 7.40 -1.87
N TYR A 146 0.90 6.60 -1.77
CA TYR A 146 1.20 5.54 -2.71
C TYR A 146 1.11 4.18 -2.04
N GLY A 147 0.33 3.25 -2.63
CA GLY A 147 0.19 1.90 -2.11
C GLY A 147 0.36 0.82 -3.18
N HIS A 148 1.18 -0.19 -2.87
CA HIS A 148 1.37 -1.36 -3.71
C HIS A 148 0.61 -2.57 -3.15
N SER A 149 -0.18 -3.28 -3.97
CA SER A 149 -0.88 -4.52 -3.61
C SER A 149 -1.75 -4.31 -2.35
N LEU A 150 -1.48 -5.00 -1.23
CA LEU A 150 -2.13 -4.78 0.06
C LEU A 150 -2.02 -3.31 0.50
N GLY A 151 -0.85 -2.70 0.30
CA GLY A 151 -0.63 -1.28 0.57
C GLY A 151 -1.57 -0.36 -0.21
N GLY A 152 -2.04 -0.78 -1.39
CA GLY A 152 -3.04 -0.06 -2.16
C GLY A 152 -4.41 -0.04 -1.47
N ALA A 153 -4.83 -1.15 -0.87
CA ALA A 153 -6.06 -1.20 -0.07
C ALA A 153 -5.94 -0.35 1.22
N ILE A 154 -4.76 -0.37 1.85
CA ILE A 154 -4.44 0.49 3.01
C ILE A 154 -4.45 1.97 2.60
N ALA A 155 -3.88 2.29 1.42
CA ALA A 155 -3.88 3.65 0.87
C ALA A 155 -5.31 4.16 0.60
N ILE A 156 -6.21 3.32 0.09
CA ILE A 156 -7.62 3.67 -0.15
C ILE A 156 -8.33 3.97 1.18
N GLU A 157 -8.10 3.17 2.22
CA GLU A 157 -8.64 3.43 3.56
C GLU A 157 -8.13 4.79 4.08
N LEU A 158 -6.81 5.00 4.09
CA LEU A 158 -6.20 6.24 4.56
C LEU A 158 -6.74 7.45 3.79
N ALA A 159 -6.79 7.37 2.46
CA ALA A 159 -7.28 8.44 1.59
C ALA A 159 -8.75 8.80 1.85
N SER A 160 -9.57 7.85 2.31
CA SER A 160 -10.98 8.10 2.64
C SER A 160 -11.16 9.01 3.84
N HIS A 161 -10.17 9.09 4.73
CA HIS A 161 -10.14 9.95 5.92
C HIS A 161 -9.39 11.27 5.71
N HIS A 162 -8.60 11.39 4.61
CA HIS A 162 -7.77 12.56 4.33
C HIS A 162 -8.13 13.24 3.01
N PRO A 163 -9.29 13.94 2.95
CA PRO A 163 -9.71 14.68 1.75
C PRO A 163 -8.83 15.89 1.44
N GLU A 164 -7.91 16.25 2.33
CA GLU A 164 -6.90 17.29 2.14
C GLU A 164 -5.65 16.82 1.39
N ALA A 165 -5.42 15.49 1.26
CA ALA A 165 -4.28 14.96 0.52
C ALA A 165 -4.32 15.34 -0.95
N ALA A 166 -3.16 15.54 -1.58
CA ALA A 166 -3.06 15.92 -2.99
C ALA A 166 -3.60 14.84 -3.94
N GLY A 167 -3.47 13.58 -3.59
CA GLY A 167 -3.98 12.46 -4.37
C GLY A 167 -3.50 11.10 -3.87
N ILE A 168 -4.06 10.06 -4.45
CA ILE A 168 -3.70 8.67 -4.15
C ILE A 168 -3.26 7.95 -5.44
N ILE A 169 -2.22 7.14 -5.33
CA ILE A 169 -1.70 6.26 -6.39
C ILE A 169 -1.73 4.83 -5.86
N THR A 170 -2.33 3.91 -6.61
CA THR A 170 -2.29 2.49 -6.27
C THR A 170 -1.68 1.68 -7.41
N GLU A 171 -0.82 0.72 -7.08
CA GLU A 171 -0.25 -0.24 -8.03
C GLU A 171 -0.66 -1.66 -7.66
N SER A 172 -1.23 -2.42 -8.63
CA SER A 172 -1.58 -3.84 -8.49
C SER A 172 -2.47 -4.17 -7.28
N THR A 173 -3.42 -3.29 -6.96
CA THR A 173 -4.34 -3.48 -5.82
C THR A 173 -5.64 -4.18 -6.22
N PHE A 174 -6.42 -4.61 -5.24
CA PHE A 174 -7.59 -5.48 -5.39
C PHE A 174 -8.88 -4.83 -4.87
N THR A 175 -10.01 -5.41 -5.26
CA THR A 175 -11.37 -4.98 -4.87
C THR A 175 -11.68 -5.27 -3.40
N SER A 176 -11.37 -6.48 -2.93
CA SER A 176 -11.51 -6.90 -1.54
C SER A 176 -10.63 -8.13 -1.25
N MET A 177 -10.32 -8.37 0.03
CA MET A 177 -9.66 -9.62 0.43
C MET A 177 -10.58 -10.82 0.23
N ALA A 178 -11.90 -10.64 0.28
CA ALA A 178 -12.87 -11.69 -0.02
C ALA A 178 -12.76 -12.16 -1.48
N ASP A 179 -12.60 -11.24 -2.44
CA ASP A 179 -12.45 -11.59 -3.86
C ASP A 179 -11.16 -12.37 -4.11
N ILE A 180 -10.04 -11.93 -3.50
CA ILE A 180 -8.78 -12.68 -3.54
C ILE A 180 -8.92 -14.06 -2.91
N GLY A 181 -9.57 -14.14 -1.75
CA GLY A 181 -9.80 -15.40 -1.05
C GLY A 181 -10.64 -16.39 -1.86
N LYS A 182 -11.71 -15.92 -2.51
CA LYS A 182 -12.55 -16.76 -3.40
C LYS A 182 -11.78 -17.30 -4.60
N MET A 183 -10.86 -16.53 -5.15
CA MET A 183 -10.02 -16.98 -6.25
C MET A 183 -9.05 -18.09 -5.81
N GLN A 184 -8.46 -17.96 -4.63
CA GLN A 184 -7.43 -18.88 -4.14
C GLN A 184 -8.00 -20.09 -3.43
N TYR A 185 -9.14 -19.95 -2.76
CA TYR A 185 -9.76 -20.94 -1.88
C TYR A 185 -11.26 -21.15 -2.23
N ALA A 186 -11.55 -21.39 -3.52
CA ALA A 186 -12.91 -21.51 -4.03
C ALA A 186 -13.77 -22.60 -3.35
N TYR A 187 -13.15 -23.53 -2.61
CA TYR A 187 -13.82 -24.58 -1.85
C TYR A 187 -14.20 -24.17 -0.42
N LEU A 188 -13.80 -22.97 0.03
CA LEU A 188 -14.13 -22.42 1.34
C LEU A 188 -15.26 -21.39 1.25
N PRO A 189 -16.10 -21.28 2.28
CA PRO A 189 -17.11 -20.21 2.37
C PRO A 189 -16.44 -18.91 2.86
N VAL A 190 -15.62 -18.29 1.99
CA VAL A 190 -14.74 -17.17 2.31
C VAL A 190 -15.47 -16.04 3.00
N ASP A 191 -16.67 -15.65 2.50
CA ASP A 191 -17.44 -14.56 3.08
C ASP A 191 -17.85 -14.79 4.54
N LEU A 192 -17.98 -16.06 4.97
CA LEU A 192 -18.32 -16.41 6.35
C LEU A 192 -17.10 -16.52 7.26
N LEU A 193 -15.93 -16.81 6.69
CA LEU A 193 -14.71 -17.06 7.46
C LEU A 193 -13.84 -15.82 7.60
N LEU A 194 -13.90 -14.91 6.65
CA LEU A 194 -13.00 -13.77 6.58
C LEU A 194 -13.30 -12.72 7.65
N ASN A 195 -12.25 -12.28 8.36
CA ASN A 195 -12.31 -11.17 9.33
C ASN A 195 -11.24 -10.10 9.07
N GLN A 196 -10.60 -10.15 7.89
CA GLN A 196 -9.66 -9.15 7.37
C GLN A 196 -10.16 -8.76 5.97
N HIS A 197 -11.02 -7.75 5.87
CA HIS A 197 -11.87 -7.54 4.69
C HIS A 197 -11.19 -6.73 3.58
N PHE A 198 -10.49 -5.63 3.93
CA PHE A 198 -9.85 -4.73 2.99
C PHE A 198 -10.78 -4.36 1.81
N ASP A 199 -12.01 -3.90 2.12
CA ASP A 199 -13.07 -3.63 1.14
C ASP A 199 -12.79 -2.34 0.36
N SER A 200 -11.83 -2.41 -0.57
CA SER A 200 -11.41 -1.28 -1.41
C SER A 200 -12.52 -0.79 -2.32
N LEU A 201 -13.34 -1.72 -2.87
CA LEU A 201 -14.40 -1.39 -3.82
C LEU A 201 -15.51 -0.55 -3.18
N ASP A 202 -15.83 -0.81 -1.92
CA ASP A 202 -16.84 -0.03 -1.18
C ASP A 202 -16.32 1.36 -0.82
N LYS A 203 -15.03 1.47 -0.51
CA LYS A 203 -14.39 2.72 -0.07
C LYS A 203 -14.03 3.66 -1.21
N VAL A 204 -13.59 3.13 -2.35
CA VAL A 204 -13.06 3.92 -3.47
C VAL A 204 -14.10 4.90 -4.05
N GLY A 205 -15.39 4.55 -3.99
CA GLY A 205 -16.48 5.42 -4.44
C GLY A 205 -16.70 6.67 -3.58
N HIS A 206 -16.14 6.70 -2.37
CA HIS A 206 -16.26 7.80 -1.42
C HIS A 206 -15.03 8.70 -1.37
N LEU A 207 -13.98 8.39 -2.12
CA LEU A 207 -12.77 9.21 -2.21
C LEU A 207 -13.12 10.60 -2.76
N LYS A 208 -12.57 11.63 -2.12
CA LYS A 208 -12.75 13.05 -2.52
C LYS A 208 -11.50 13.65 -3.14
N ILE A 209 -10.46 12.83 -3.29
CA ILE A 209 -9.16 13.23 -3.85
C ILE A 209 -8.89 12.50 -5.17
N PRO A 210 -8.02 13.03 -6.03
CA PRO A 210 -7.64 12.39 -7.28
C PRO A 210 -7.08 10.98 -7.06
N LEU A 211 -7.46 10.03 -7.94
CA LEU A 211 -7.01 8.64 -7.90
C LEU A 211 -6.29 8.26 -9.21
N LEU A 212 -5.09 7.69 -9.09
CA LEU A 212 -4.40 6.99 -10.18
C LEU A 212 -4.27 5.51 -9.84
N LEU A 213 -4.79 4.65 -10.71
CA LEU A 213 -4.63 3.21 -10.64
C LEU A 213 -3.61 2.76 -11.70
N ILE A 214 -2.59 1.99 -11.30
CA ILE A 214 -1.60 1.38 -12.20
C ILE A 214 -1.69 -0.14 -12.06
N HIS A 215 -1.73 -0.88 -13.17
CA HIS A 215 -1.81 -2.35 -13.12
C HIS A 215 -1.17 -3.00 -14.32
N GLY A 216 -0.46 -4.11 -14.09
CA GLY A 216 0.08 -4.95 -15.15
C GLY A 216 -0.98 -5.89 -15.74
N THR A 217 -1.07 -5.98 -17.08
CA THR A 217 -2.10 -6.81 -17.73
C THR A 217 -1.90 -8.31 -17.57
N TRP A 218 -0.70 -8.76 -17.16
CA TRP A 218 -0.36 -10.17 -16.91
C TRP A 218 -0.26 -10.52 -15.43
N ASP A 219 -0.76 -9.64 -14.55
CA ASP A 219 -0.83 -9.93 -13.12
C ASP A 219 -1.77 -11.12 -12.85
N LYS A 220 -1.18 -12.24 -12.40
CA LYS A 220 -1.90 -13.48 -12.08
C LYS A 220 -2.25 -13.58 -10.59
N LEU A 221 -1.63 -12.76 -9.75
CA LEU A 221 -1.89 -12.76 -8.32
C LEU A 221 -3.12 -11.90 -8.00
N VAL A 222 -3.14 -10.69 -8.55
CA VAL A 222 -4.26 -9.76 -8.51
C VAL A 222 -4.63 -9.41 -9.95
N PRO A 223 -5.69 -9.99 -10.54
CA PRO A 223 -6.05 -9.72 -11.92
C PRO A 223 -6.40 -8.26 -12.16
N TYR A 224 -5.87 -7.65 -13.24
CA TYR A 224 -6.08 -6.24 -13.58
C TYR A 224 -7.57 -5.82 -13.70
N PRO A 225 -8.55 -6.70 -14.02
CA PRO A 225 -9.96 -6.32 -13.98
C PRO A 225 -10.44 -5.84 -12.62
N MET A 226 -9.75 -6.17 -11.52
CA MET A 226 -10.05 -5.60 -10.21
C MET A 226 -9.75 -4.09 -10.18
N SER A 227 -8.64 -3.64 -10.75
CA SER A 227 -8.38 -2.19 -10.89
C SER A 227 -9.37 -1.51 -11.83
N GLN A 228 -9.86 -2.20 -12.87
CA GLN A 228 -10.93 -1.67 -13.72
C GLN A 228 -12.23 -1.46 -12.94
N GLN A 229 -12.60 -2.42 -12.08
CA GLN A 229 -13.78 -2.29 -11.21
C GLN A 229 -13.61 -1.13 -10.20
N LEU A 230 -12.42 -0.98 -9.61
CA LEU A 230 -12.12 0.16 -8.74
C LEU A 230 -12.22 1.49 -9.51
N TYR A 231 -11.68 1.53 -10.74
CA TYR A 231 -11.79 2.70 -11.60
C TYR A 231 -13.24 3.03 -11.90
N ASP A 232 -14.05 2.05 -12.30
CA ASP A 232 -15.46 2.28 -12.66
C ASP A 232 -16.24 2.84 -11.47
N ARG A 233 -15.97 2.35 -10.26
CA ARG A 233 -16.63 2.75 -9.02
C ARG A 233 -16.17 4.10 -8.47
N ALA A 234 -14.90 4.47 -8.67
CA ALA A 234 -14.31 5.68 -8.12
C ALA A 234 -14.98 6.95 -8.64
N ALA A 235 -15.04 7.99 -7.80
CA ALA A 235 -15.45 9.33 -8.21
C ALA A 235 -14.37 10.02 -9.08
N GLN A 236 -14.75 11.06 -9.81
CA GLN A 236 -13.81 11.92 -10.52
C GLN A 236 -13.09 12.88 -9.54
N PRO A 237 -11.81 13.27 -9.80
CA PRO A 237 -10.99 12.86 -10.94
C PRO A 237 -10.30 11.50 -10.71
N LYS A 238 -10.35 10.63 -11.71
CA LYS A 238 -9.77 9.28 -11.67
C LYS A 238 -9.04 8.94 -12.97
N PHE A 239 -7.98 8.17 -12.85
CA PHE A 239 -7.12 7.73 -13.95
C PHE A 239 -6.76 6.26 -13.78
N ILE A 240 -6.62 5.56 -14.90
CA ILE A 240 -6.11 4.20 -14.91
C ILE A 240 -5.03 4.07 -15.97
N LYS A 241 -3.90 3.44 -15.61
CA LYS A 241 -2.81 3.09 -16.51
C LYS A 241 -2.58 1.58 -16.46
N LEU A 242 -2.98 0.89 -17.51
CA LEU A 242 -2.66 -0.52 -17.69
C LEU A 242 -1.32 -0.63 -18.41
N ILE A 243 -0.42 -1.44 -17.85
CA ILE A 243 0.92 -1.72 -18.39
C ILE A 243 0.88 -3.09 -19.05
N GLU A 244 0.95 -3.09 -20.39
CA GLU A 244 0.91 -4.33 -21.16
C GLU A 244 2.10 -5.23 -20.82
N GLY A 245 1.81 -6.52 -20.57
CA GLY A 245 2.82 -7.50 -20.17
C GLY A 245 3.37 -7.35 -18.74
N GLY A 246 2.92 -6.36 -17.99
CA GLY A 246 3.28 -6.19 -16.58
C GLY A 246 2.66 -7.29 -15.72
N GLU A 247 3.44 -7.83 -14.80
CA GLU A 247 3.02 -8.77 -13.75
C GLU A 247 2.83 -8.04 -12.42
N HIS A 248 2.63 -8.77 -11.34
CA HIS A 248 2.40 -8.19 -10.00
C HIS A 248 3.58 -7.32 -9.53
N GLY A 249 3.40 -6.01 -9.52
CA GLY A 249 4.37 -5.04 -9.01
C GLY A 249 5.62 -4.77 -9.88
N ASN A 250 5.70 -5.29 -11.11
CA ASN A 250 6.85 -5.04 -11.99
C ASN A 250 6.58 -4.01 -13.09
N SER A 251 5.45 -3.30 -13.04
CA SER A 251 5.01 -2.32 -14.05
C SER A 251 6.10 -1.31 -14.41
N GLY A 252 6.80 -0.78 -13.40
CA GLY A 252 7.90 0.17 -13.58
C GLY A 252 9.17 -0.43 -14.20
N LEU A 253 9.30 -1.75 -14.26
CA LEU A 253 10.41 -2.44 -14.94
C LEU A 253 10.05 -2.78 -16.38
N ILE A 254 8.82 -3.22 -16.64
CA ILE A 254 8.34 -3.64 -17.97
C ILE A 254 8.18 -2.43 -18.89
N SER A 255 7.57 -1.35 -18.41
CA SER A 255 7.38 -0.13 -19.19
C SER A 255 7.76 1.12 -18.38
N PRO A 256 9.07 1.36 -18.18
CA PRO A 256 9.54 2.43 -17.29
C PRO A 256 9.12 3.82 -17.75
N VAL A 257 9.02 4.05 -19.05
CA VAL A 257 8.61 5.35 -19.61
C VAL A 257 7.13 5.62 -19.30
N GLU A 258 6.25 4.67 -19.61
CA GLU A 258 4.81 4.84 -19.40
C GLU A 258 4.45 4.93 -17.91
N TYR A 259 5.11 4.11 -17.09
CA TYR A 259 4.95 4.14 -15.64
C TYR A 259 5.34 5.51 -15.07
N ARG A 260 6.52 6.01 -15.43
CA ARG A 260 7.01 7.32 -14.98
C ARG A 260 6.13 8.45 -15.48
N SER A 261 5.73 8.45 -16.76
CA SER A 261 4.85 9.49 -17.31
C SER A 261 3.52 9.53 -16.55
N ALA A 262 2.88 8.38 -16.33
CA ALA A 262 1.59 8.33 -15.63
C ALA A 262 1.67 8.94 -14.21
N ILE A 263 2.71 8.58 -13.45
CA ILE A 263 2.91 9.12 -12.10
C ILE A 263 3.29 10.61 -12.14
N SER A 264 4.26 10.99 -13.01
CA SER A 264 4.72 12.38 -13.06
C SER A 264 3.63 13.34 -13.52
N GLU A 265 2.86 12.98 -14.54
CA GLU A 265 1.72 13.78 -15.01
C GLU A 265 0.64 13.92 -13.94
N PHE A 266 0.37 12.84 -13.20
CA PHE A 266 -0.60 12.86 -12.11
C PHE A 266 -0.13 13.77 -10.97
N ILE A 267 1.11 13.58 -10.49
CA ILE A 267 1.66 14.38 -9.39
C ILE A 267 1.76 15.86 -9.80
N GLN A 268 2.29 16.18 -10.99
CA GLN A 268 2.39 17.56 -11.48
C GLN A 268 1.02 18.25 -11.61
N ARG A 269 -0.01 17.51 -11.95
CA ARG A 269 -1.38 18.05 -12.09
C ARG A 269 -2.01 18.41 -10.76
N TYR A 270 -1.72 17.66 -9.70
CA TYR A 270 -2.43 17.76 -8.43
C TYR A 270 -1.59 18.23 -7.25
N ALA A 271 -0.27 18.25 -7.36
CA ALA A 271 0.57 18.94 -6.39
C ALA A 271 0.30 20.45 -6.52
N LYS A 272 -0.19 21.07 -5.44
CA LYS A 272 -0.30 22.52 -5.41
C LYS A 272 1.07 23.14 -5.14
N ASP A 273 1.33 24.29 -5.74
CA ASP A 273 2.56 25.03 -5.47
C ASP A 273 2.65 25.30 -3.95
N ARG A 274 3.82 25.05 -3.38
CA ARG A 274 4.10 25.45 -2.00
C ARG A 274 4.11 26.98 -1.94
N PRO A 275 3.44 27.59 -0.96
CA PRO A 275 3.41 29.06 -0.79
C PRO A 275 4.80 29.65 -0.50
#